data_9fef363651dfff1148c6213b3ad4764a
#
_entry.id   9fef363651dfff1148c6213b3ad4764a
#
_cell.length_a   1.000
_cell.length_b   1.000
_cell.length_c   1.000
_cell.angle_alpha   90.00
_cell.angle_beta   90.00
_cell.angle_gamma   90.00
#
_symmetry.space_group_name_H-M   'P 1'
#
loop_
_entity.id
_entity.type
_entity.pdbx_description
1 polymer ?
#
loop_
_entity_poly.entity_id
_entity_poly.type
_entity_poly.pdbx_seq_one_letter_code
_entity_poly.pdbx_strand_id
1 'polypeptide(L)'
;MSLHLCPCQATNPVSGLRAGVFGWLREDLAMAYSAFITEFLREAKVPRLSLKDPPPDERLIAKAAEAKDREITGEENSNVGCIRSLLFLVAGELDQAHRLAQEIPTNAGSYIHGMVHRIDDDFGNARYWFRRARTVPAAAEMYRRAAAASVTVASHPSWDPFAVSDMVEASRIDGVSDELRAVLTVEFEVLLEFLCKTTED
;
A
#
# COMPACT_ATOMS: atom_id res chain seq x y z
N MET A 1 2.18 26.96 -51.82
CA MET A 1 1.44 26.94 -50.54
C MET A 1 1.97 25.76 -49.70
N SER A 2 2.95 26.02 -48.87
CA SER A 2 3.59 24.98 -48.03
C SER A 2 2.95 25.01 -46.64
N LEU A 3 2.30 23.92 -46.23
CA LEU A 3 1.79 23.73 -44.87
C LEU A 3 2.91 23.22 -44.00
N HIS A 4 3.33 24.04 -43.05
CA HIS A 4 4.25 23.65 -41.97
C HIS A 4 3.47 22.84 -40.93
N LEU A 5 3.82 21.57 -40.79
CA LEU A 5 3.42 20.71 -39.68
C LEU A 5 4.33 21.03 -38.49
N CYS A 6 3.71 21.48 -37.43
CA CYS A 6 4.34 21.70 -36.13
C CYS A 6 4.55 20.34 -35.44
N PRO A 7 5.76 19.95 -34.97
CA PRO A 7 5.93 18.73 -34.19
C PRO A 7 5.50 19.01 -32.78
N CYS A 8 4.41 18.36 -32.36
CA CYS A 8 3.98 18.30 -30.97
C CYS A 8 5.01 17.47 -30.19
N GLN A 9 5.88 18.13 -29.43
CA GLN A 9 6.81 17.48 -28.51
C GLN A 9 5.98 16.93 -27.35
N ALA A 10 5.83 15.62 -27.31
CA ALA A 10 5.34 14.89 -26.15
C ALA A 10 6.39 15.03 -25.02
N THR A 11 6.15 15.93 -24.09
CA THR A 11 6.92 16.01 -22.85
C THR A 11 6.60 14.79 -21.99
N ASN A 12 7.59 13.94 -21.81
CA ASN A 12 7.56 12.74 -21.00
C ASN A 12 7.53 13.16 -19.51
N PRO A 13 6.47 12.89 -18.70
CA PRO A 13 6.35 13.37 -17.34
C PRO A 13 7.11 12.51 -16.28
N VAL A 14 8.01 11.61 -16.71
CA VAL A 14 8.69 10.65 -15.80
C VAL A 14 10.07 11.11 -15.33
N SER A 15 10.48 12.36 -15.54
CA SER A 15 11.81 12.85 -15.17
C SER A 15 11.95 13.37 -13.72
N GLY A 16 11.03 12.99 -12.80
CA GLY A 16 11.02 13.41 -11.40
C GLY A 16 11.34 12.33 -10.36
N LEU A 17 11.45 11.07 -10.75
CA LEU A 17 11.84 9.98 -9.82
C LEU A 17 13.36 9.91 -9.73
N ARG A 18 13.96 10.75 -8.87
CA ARG A 18 15.34 10.52 -8.42
C ARG A 18 15.34 9.31 -7.50
N ALA A 19 15.99 8.25 -7.95
CA ALA A 19 16.34 7.07 -7.13
C ALA A 19 17.33 7.50 -6.03
N GLY A 20 16.80 7.96 -4.91
CA GLY A 20 17.52 8.11 -3.65
C GLY A 20 17.14 6.95 -2.73
N VAL A 21 17.97 6.65 -1.75
CA VAL A 21 17.82 5.58 -0.74
C VAL A 21 16.48 5.61 0.02
N PHE A 22 15.61 6.59 -0.25
CA PHE A 22 14.27 6.83 0.31
C PHE A 22 13.19 7.01 -0.77
N GLY A 23 13.36 6.38 -1.93
CA GLY A 23 12.55 6.65 -3.13
C GLY A 23 11.06 6.31 -3.06
N TRP A 24 10.56 5.78 -1.97
CA TRP A 24 9.15 5.44 -1.81
C TRP A 24 8.41 6.38 -0.82
N LEU A 25 9.12 7.06 0.10
CA LEU A 25 8.51 8.06 0.98
C LEU A 25 8.61 9.43 0.32
N ARG A 26 7.50 9.90 -0.21
CA ARG A 26 7.42 11.26 -0.78
C ARG A 26 7.56 12.28 0.34
N GLU A 27 8.32 13.36 0.13
CA GLU A 27 8.53 14.42 1.13
C GLU A 27 7.23 15.10 1.57
N ASP A 28 6.23 15.14 0.70
CA ASP A 28 4.90 15.68 0.98
C ASP A 28 4.06 14.78 1.92
N LEU A 29 4.42 13.50 2.08
CA LEU A 29 3.74 12.57 2.99
C LEU A 29 4.15 12.72 4.46
N ALA A 30 5.31 13.34 4.74
CA ALA A 30 5.76 13.59 6.11
C ALA A 30 4.78 14.48 6.93
N MET A 31 3.90 15.22 6.26
CA MET A 31 2.84 16.02 6.88
C MET A 31 1.57 15.22 7.19
N ALA A 32 1.45 13.99 6.65
CA ALA A 32 0.25 13.16 6.81
C ALA A 32 0.38 12.16 7.95
N TYR A 33 1.59 11.91 8.44
CA TYR A 33 1.89 10.87 9.42
C TYR A 33 2.40 11.45 10.74
N SER A 34 2.18 10.68 11.82
CA SER A 34 2.85 10.93 13.10
C SER A 34 4.39 10.81 12.95
N ALA A 35 5.12 11.38 13.91
CA ALA A 35 6.57 11.20 13.96
C ALA A 35 6.97 9.72 14.04
N PHE A 36 6.19 8.90 14.77
CA PHE A 36 6.41 7.46 14.90
C PHE A 36 6.31 6.75 13.53
N ILE A 37 5.21 6.96 12.81
CA ILE A 37 5.01 6.34 11.48
C ILE A 37 6.09 6.80 10.51
N THR A 38 6.39 8.10 10.49
CA THR A 38 7.42 8.65 9.60
C THR A 38 8.78 8.00 9.83
N GLU A 39 9.19 7.84 11.11
CA GLU A 39 10.45 7.19 11.44
C GLU A 39 10.41 5.68 11.14
N PHE A 40 9.31 4.99 11.49
CA PHE A 40 9.12 3.59 11.19
C PHE A 40 9.29 3.29 9.70
N LEU A 41 8.64 4.09 8.85
CA LEU A 41 8.73 3.94 7.40
C LEU A 41 10.12 4.27 6.84
N ARG A 42 10.88 5.16 7.49
CA ARG A 42 12.29 5.43 7.11
C ARG A 42 13.21 4.26 7.44
N GLU A 43 12.96 3.55 8.54
CA GLU A 43 13.72 2.37 8.92
C GLU A 43 13.37 1.17 8.05
N ALA A 44 12.12 1.05 7.62
CA ALA A 44 11.63 0.03 6.71
C ALA A 44 12.18 0.27 5.31
N LYS A 45 13.25 -0.45 4.93
CA LYS A 45 13.96 -0.25 3.67
C LYS A 45 13.12 -0.54 2.43
N VAL A 46 12.24 -1.51 2.52
CA VAL A 46 11.30 -1.92 1.46
C VAL A 46 10.04 -2.44 2.13
N PRO A 47 8.83 -1.96 1.80
CA PRO A 47 7.62 -2.56 2.30
C PRO A 47 7.54 -4.02 1.86
N ARG A 48 7.30 -4.95 2.81
CA ARG A 48 7.05 -6.34 2.47
C ARG A 48 5.66 -6.47 1.89
N LEU A 49 5.58 -6.62 0.59
CA LEU A 49 4.33 -6.65 -0.16
C LEU A 49 4.11 -8.01 -0.85
N SER A 50 5.06 -8.95 -0.69
CA SER A 50 4.98 -10.31 -1.20
C SER A 50 5.87 -11.26 -0.38
N LEU A 51 5.67 -12.58 -0.52
CA LEU A 51 6.54 -13.61 0.10
C LEU A 51 7.99 -13.60 -0.42
N LYS A 52 8.25 -12.96 -1.55
CA LYS A 52 9.60 -12.82 -2.13
C LYS A 52 10.37 -11.61 -1.59
N ASP A 53 9.76 -10.80 -0.75
CA ASP A 53 10.39 -9.65 -0.12
C ASP A 53 11.37 -10.10 0.99
N PRO A 54 12.24 -9.21 1.49
CA PRO A 54 13.20 -9.54 2.53
C PRO A 54 12.56 -10.22 3.76
N PRO A 55 13.32 -10.97 4.54
CA PRO A 55 12.81 -11.60 5.76
C PRO A 55 12.26 -10.54 6.74
N PRO A 56 11.41 -10.96 7.71
CA PRO A 56 10.88 -10.10 8.74
C PRO A 56 11.97 -9.29 9.45
N ASP A 57 11.69 -8.02 9.75
CA ASP A 57 12.56 -7.16 10.55
C ASP A 57 12.10 -7.20 12.01
N GLU A 58 12.79 -8.00 12.84
CA GLU A 58 12.45 -8.19 14.26
C GLU A 58 12.43 -6.88 15.07
N ARG A 59 13.26 -5.90 14.69
CA ARG A 59 13.29 -4.59 15.37
C ARG A 59 12.02 -3.80 15.05
N LEU A 60 11.58 -3.78 13.81
CA LEU A 60 10.36 -3.11 13.40
C LEU A 60 9.13 -3.81 13.96
N ILE A 61 9.15 -5.14 14.02
CA ILE A 61 8.08 -5.94 14.64
C ILE A 61 7.94 -5.55 16.11
N ALA A 62 9.04 -5.57 16.88
CA ALA A 62 9.03 -5.18 18.29
C ALA A 62 8.56 -3.70 18.44
N LYS A 63 9.07 -2.78 17.61
CA LYS A 63 8.67 -1.38 17.61
C LYS A 63 7.17 -1.20 17.39
N ALA A 64 6.57 -1.93 16.44
CA ALA A 64 5.13 -1.88 16.17
C ALA A 64 4.29 -2.51 17.30
N ALA A 65 4.80 -3.58 17.93
CA ALA A 65 4.10 -4.30 18.99
C ALA A 65 4.08 -3.53 20.32
N GLU A 66 5.19 -2.88 20.68
CA GLU A 66 5.38 -2.21 21.97
C GLU A 66 4.84 -0.78 22.00
N ALA A 67 4.73 -0.13 20.83
CA ALA A 67 4.25 1.24 20.74
C ALA A 67 2.80 1.37 21.24
N LYS A 68 2.53 2.38 22.05
CA LYS A 68 1.15 2.72 22.44
C LYS A 68 0.40 3.31 21.26
N ASP A 69 -0.93 3.15 21.26
CA ASP A 69 -1.78 3.64 20.18
C ASP A 69 -1.55 5.12 19.89
N ARG A 70 -1.49 5.94 20.93
CA ARG A 70 -1.26 7.38 20.80
C ARG A 70 0.14 7.75 20.31
N GLU A 71 1.13 6.89 20.48
CA GLU A 71 2.46 7.06 19.91
C GLU A 71 2.43 6.82 18.40
N ILE A 72 1.68 5.79 17.97
CA ILE A 72 1.54 5.45 16.55
C ILE A 72 0.84 6.58 15.79
N THR A 73 -0.28 7.07 16.32
CA THR A 73 -1.15 8.01 15.57
C THR A 73 -0.90 9.48 15.92
N GLY A 74 -0.19 9.77 17.01
CA GLY A 74 0.00 11.12 17.54
C GLY A 74 -1.18 11.67 18.34
N GLU A 75 -2.38 11.17 18.09
CA GLU A 75 -3.65 11.52 18.73
C GLU A 75 -4.57 10.30 18.82
N GLU A 76 -5.77 10.45 19.35
CA GLU A 76 -6.77 9.39 19.32
C GLU A 76 -7.27 9.16 17.90
N ASN A 77 -7.22 7.91 17.44
CA ASN A 77 -7.63 7.51 16.10
C ASN A 77 -8.24 6.10 16.16
N SER A 78 -9.50 5.99 15.77
CA SER A 78 -10.25 4.73 15.76
C SER A 78 -9.66 3.69 14.80
N ASN A 79 -8.87 4.12 13.82
CA ASN A 79 -8.21 3.23 12.85
C ASN A 79 -6.85 2.69 13.33
N VAL A 80 -6.42 2.97 14.56
CA VAL A 80 -5.08 2.59 15.04
C VAL A 80 -4.79 1.08 14.89
N GLY A 81 -5.79 0.22 15.07
CA GLY A 81 -5.66 -1.21 14.84
C GLY A 81 -5.35 -1.55 13.37
N CYS A 82 -6.03 -0.90 12.43
CA CYS A 82 -5.74 -1.01 11.00
C CYS A 82 -4.33 -0.51 10.66
N ILE A 83 -3.94 0.65 11.20
CA ILE A 83 -2.62 1.24 11.01
C ILE A 83 -1.54 0.27 11.54
N ARG A 84 -1.69 -0.24 12.75
CA ARG A 84 -0.76 -1.20 13.35
C ARG A 84 -0.65 -2.48 12.51
N SER A 85 -1.77 -2.99 11.98
CA SER A 85 -1.77 -4.15 11.07
C SER A 85 -0.93 -3.87 9.81
N LEU A 86 -1.07 -2.68 9.21
CA LEU A 86 -0.24 -2.26 8.07
C LEU A 86 1.25 -2.14 8.43
N LEU A 87 1.58 -1.65 9.63
CA LEU A 87 2.97 -1.59 10.09
C LEU A 87 3.58 -2.99 10.26
N PHE A 88 2.81 -3.96 10.76
CA PHE A 88 3.26 -5.36 10.79
C PHE A 88 3.47 -5.93 9.39
N LEU A 89 2.61 -5.62 8.42
CA LEU A 89 2.83 -6.04 7.02
C LEU A 89 4.15 -5.51 6.47
N VAL A 90 4.46 -4.23 6.72
CA VAL A 90 5.74 -3.62 6.31
C VAL A 90 6.93 -4.28 6.99
N ALA A 91 6.81 -4.60 8.28
CA ALA A 91 7.84 -5.30 9.04
C ALA A 91 7.99 -6.79 8.64
N GLY A 92 7.03 -7.34 7.89
CA GLY A 92 7.02 -8.73 7.46
C GLY A 92 6.39 -9.71 8.45
N GLU A 93 5.62 -9.22 9.41
CA GLU A 93 4.96 -10.02 10.44
C GLU A 93 3.50 -10.27 10.07
N LEU A 94 3.28 -11.34 9.26
CA LEU A 94 1.95 -11.66 8.73
C LEU A 94 0.97 -12.15 9.79
N ASP A 95 1.43 -12.92 10.78
CA ASP A 95 0.55 -13.51 11.78
C ASP A 95 -0.10 -12.44 12.68
N GLN A 96 0.66 -11.44 13.10
CA GLN A 96 0.12 -10.34 13.89
C GLN A 96 -0.76 -9.41 13.05
N ALA A 97 -0.36 -9.12 11.82
CA ALA A 97 -1.18 -8.36 10.88
C ALA A 97 -2.53 -9.05 10.66
N HIS A 98 -2.53 -10.36 10.43
CA HIS A 98 -3.72 -11.18 10.26
C HIS A 98 -4.65 -11.13 11.48
N ARG A 99 -4.11 -11.40 12.68
CA ARG A 99 -4.90 -11.38 13.93
C ARG A 99 -5.59 -10.05 14.14
N LEU A 100 -4.89 -8.93 13.95
CA LEU A 100 -5.49 -7.61 14.09
C LEU A 100 -6.57 -7.35 13.04
N ALA A 101 -6.27 -7.56 11.77
CA ALA A 101 -7.21 -7.30 10.69
C ALA A 101 -8.50 -8.12 10.81
N GLN A 102 -8.39 -9.37 11.29
CA GLN A 102 -9.54 -10.27 11.48
C GLN A 102 -10.51 -9.77 12.54
N GLU A 103 -10.03 -9.09 13.58
CA GLU A 103 -10.85 -8.57 14.69
C GLU A 103 -11.52 -7.23 14.37
N ILE A 104 -11.13 -6.55 13.30
CA ILE A 104 -11.64 -5.23 12.93
C ILE A 104 -12.83 -5.38 11.95
N PRO A 105 -14.07 -5.15 12.39
CA PRO A 105 -15.28 -5.40 11.59
C PRO A 105 -15.61 -4.27 10.61
N THR A 106 -14.59 -3.54 10.12
CA THR A 106 -14.76 -2.44 9.16
C THR A 106 -14.39 -2.86 7.73
N ASN A 107 -14.74 -2.02 6.75
CA ASN A 107 -14.31 -2.23 5.37
C ASN A 107 -12.79 -2.17 5.25
N ALA A 108 -12.12 -1.27 5.99
CA ALA A 108 -10.67 -1.16 6.01
C ALA A 108 -10.02 -2.42 6.62
N GLY A 109 -10.54 -2.92 7.76
CA GLY A 109 -10.07 -4.18 8.36
C GLY A 109 -10.20 -5.36 7.40
N SER A 110 -11.36 -5.48 6.75
CA SER A 110 -11.58 -6.53 5.74
C SER A 110 -10.64 -6.39 4.54
N TYR A 111 -10.33 -5.17 4.11
CA TYR A 111 -9.40 -4.93 3.00
C TYR A 111 -7.97 -5.34 3.37
N ILE A 112 -7.50 -4.91 4.55
CA ILE A 112 -6.17 -5.29 5.05
C ILE A 112 -6.06 -6.80 5.22
N HIS A 113 -7.11 -7.46 5.69
CA HIS A 113 -7.17 -8.92 5.80
C HIS A 113 -7.01 -9.58 4.42
N GLY A 114 -7.63 -9.02 3.38
CA GLY A 114 -7.41 -9.44 2.00
C GLY A 114 -5.96 -9.25 1.52
N MET A 115 -5.31 -8.13 1.91
CA MET A 115 -3.89 -7.89 1.62
C MET A 115 -2.99 -8.93 2.30
N VAL A 116 -3.27 -9.29 3.56
CA VAL A 116 -2.53 -10.33 4.29
C VAL A 116 -2.58 -11.65 3.54
N HIS A 117 -3.78 -12.13 3.19
CA HIS A 117 -3.96 -13.39 2.45
C HIS A 117 -3.31 -13.36 1.07
N ARG A 118 -3.34 -12.21 0.39
CA ARG A 118 -2.66 -12.05 -0.90
C ARG A 118 -1.14 -12.19 -0.76
N ILE A 119 -0.54 -11.64 0.30
CA ILE A 119 0.89 -11.77 0.59
C ILE A 119 1.25 -13.22 0.93
N ASP A 120 0.36 -13.93 1.63
CA ASP A 120 0.50 -15.34 2.03
C ASP A 120 0.18 -16.35 0.89
N ASP A 121 -0.03 -15.86 -0.33
CA ASP A 121 -0.39 -16.68 -1.50
C ASP A 121 -1.76 -17.37 -1.42
N ASP A 122 -2.58 -17.03 -0.43
CA ASP A 122 -3.96 -17.52 -0.33
C ASP A 122 -4.92 -16.60 -1.10
N PHE A 123 -4.84 -16.67 -2.43
CA PHE A 123 -5.63 -15.80 -3.32
C PHE A 123 -7.14 -16.07 -3.20
N GLY A 124 -7.55 -17.28 -2.80
CA GLY A 124 -8.94 -17.62 -2.55
C GLY A 124 -9.54 -16.78 -1.42
N ASN A 125 -8.89 -16.77 -0.26
CA ASN A 125 -9.27 -15.97 0.89
C ASN A 125 -9.05 -14.47 0.63
N ALA A 126 -7.99 -14.07 -0.06
CA ALA A 126 -7.79 -12.67 -0.44
C ALA A 126 -9.01 -12.12 -1.19
N ARG A 127 -9.48 -12.82 -2.22
CA ARG A 127 -10.67 -12.44 -2.99
C ARG A 127 -11.96 -12.47 -2.16
N TYR A 128 -12.08 -13.38 -1.20
CA TYR A 128 -13.20 -13.39 -0.26
C TYR A 128 -13.23 -12.11 0.59
N TRP A 129 -12.11 -11.73 1.18
CA TRP A 129 -12.02 -10.57 2.05
C TRP A 129 -12.13 -9.24 1.30
N PHE A 130 -11.59 -9.13 0.08
CA PHE A 130 -11.81 -7.96 -0.77
C PHE A 130 -13.28 -7.78 -1.15
N ARG A 131 -14.04 -8.86 -1.40
CA ARG A 131 -15.50 -8.77 -1.57
C ARG A 131 -16.20 -8.29 -0.30
N ARG A 132 -15.75 -8.77 0.85
CA ARG A 132 -16.31 -8.37 2.14
C ARG A 132 -16.02 -6.91 2.47
N ALA A 133 -14.90 -6.36 2.05
CA ALA A 133 -14.55 -4.96 2.21
C ALA A 133 -15.51 -4.01 1.47
N ARG A 134 -16.30 -4.52 0.51
CA ARG A 134 -17.30 -3.77 -0.28
C ARG A 134 -16.70 -2.55 -0.97
N THR A 135 -16.63 -1.41 -0.26
CA THR A 135 -16.06 -0.16 -0.77
C THR A 135 -14.80 0.17 0.01
N VAL A 136 -13.68 0.35 -0.69
CA VAL A 136 -12.47 0.90 -0.09
C VAL A 136 -12.56 2.41 -0.21
N PRO A 137 -12.65 3.17 0.88
CA PRO A 137 -12.84 4.62 0.81
C PRO A 137 -11.76 5.35 -0.01
N ALA A 138 -10.53 4.82 0.02
CA ALA A 138 -9.38 5.36 -0.72
C ALA A 138 -9.25 4.85 -2.16
N ALA A 139 -10.17 4.02 -2.67
CA ALA A 139 -10.06 3.36 -3.98
C ALA A 139 -9.84 4.32 -5.16
N ALA A 140 -10.51 5.46 -5.17
CA ALA A 140 -10.34 6.46 -6.23
C ALA A 140 -8.93 7.03 -6.27
N GLU A 141 -8.31 7.27 -5.12
CA GLU A 141 -6.95 7.78 -5.04
C GLU A 141 -5.92 6.68 -5.33
N MET A 142 -6.18 5.43 -4.88
CA MET A 142 -5.39 4.26 -5.29
C MET A 142 -5.35 4.14 -6.80
N TYR A 143 -6.51 4.17 -7.44
CA TYR A 143 -6.61 4.10 -8.91
C TYR A 143 -5.84 5.24 -9.57
N ARG A 144 -6.08 6.47 -9.16
CA ARG A 144 -5.45 7.66 -9.75
C ARG A 144 -3.92 7.59 -9.72
N ARG A 145 -3.33 7.14 -8.60
CA ARG A 145 -1.87 7.05 -8.47
C ARG A 145 -1.32 5.81 -9.17
N ALA A 146 -1.96 4.64 -9.01
CA ALA A 146 -1.48 3.39 -9.57
C ALA A 146 -1.60 3.35 -11.10
N ALA A 147 -2.67 3.89 -11.68
CA ALA A 147 -2.85 3.97 -13.13
C ALA A 147 -1.76 4.83 -13.82
N ALA A 148 -1.15 5.77 -13.10
CA ALA A 148 -0.02 6.53 -13.63
C ALA A 148 1.28 5.69 -13.71
N ALA A 149 1.37 4.59 -12.96
CA ALA A 149 2.53 3.71 -12.88
C ALA A 149 2.33 2.35 -13.55
N SER A 150 1.08 2.00 -13.91
CA SER A 150 0.74 0.67 -14.43
C SER A 150 -0.28 0.76 -15.56
N VAL A 151 0.13 0.25 -16.73
CA VAL A 151 -0.77 0.11 -17.90
C VAL A 151 -1.89 -0.89 -17.59
N THR A 152 -1.59 -1.95 -16.86
CA THR A 152 -2.57 -2.95 -16.44
C THR A 152 -3.66 -2.30 -15.58
N VAL A 153 -3.30 -1.54 -14.54
CA VAL A 153 -4.28 -0.82 -13.72
C VAL A 153 -5.03 0.22 -14.54
N ALA A 154 -4.36 0.98 -15.41
CA ALA A 154 -4.99 1.98 -16.25
C ALA A 154 -6.01 1.41 -17.24
N SER A 155 -5.93 0.11 -17.57
CA SER A 155 -6.90 -0.56 -18.45
C SER A 155 -8.24 -0.87 -17.77
N HIS A 156 -8.32 -0.76 -16.44
CA HIS A 156 -9.54 -0.93 -15.65
C HIS A 156 -10.25 0.43 -15.46
N PRO A 157 -11.57 0.46 -15.29
CA PRO A 157 -12.32 1.71 -15.10
C PRO A 157 -12.14 2.33 -13.70
N SER A 158 -11.65 1.56 -12.74
CA SER A 158 -11.46 1.97 -11.34
C SER A 158 -10.45 1.03 -10.66
N TRP A 159 -10.11 1.31 -9.40
CA TRP A 159 -9.30 0.40 -8.59
C TRP A 159 -9.98 -0.96 -8.46
N ASP A 160 -9.25 -2.00 -8.80
CA ASP A 160 -9.70 -3.39 -8.71
C ASP A 160 -8.68 -4.26 -7.95
N PRO A 161 -8.93 -4.57 -6.67
CA PRO A 161 -8.03 -5.40 -5.88
C PRO A 161 -7.95 -6.86 -6.39
N PHE A 162 -8.93 -7.31 -7.19
CA PHE A 162 -8.88 -8.64 -7.81
C PHE A 162 -7.85 -8.64 -8.95
N ALA A 163 -7.86 -7.64 -9.81
CA ALA A 163 -6.86 -7.49 -10.86
C ALA A 163 -5.45 -7.37 -10.28
N VAL A 164 -5.27 -6.62 -9.18
CA VAL A 164 -3.99 -6.55 -8.47
C VAL A 164 -3.59 -7.92 -7.91
N SER A 165 -4.54 -8.69 -7.39
CA SER A 165 -4.27 -10.06 -6.91
C SER A 165 -3.85 -10.99 -8.06
N ASP A 166 -4.45 -10.86 -9.24
CA ASP A 166 -4.06 -11.60 -10.43
C ASP A 166 -2.64 -11.25 -10.89
N MET A 167 -2.24 -9.96 -10.82
CA MET A 167 -0.87 -9.53 -11.09
C MET A 167 0.14 -10.14 -10.09
N VAL A 168 -0.22 -10.19 -8.80
CA VAL A 168 0.62 -10.82 -7.76
C VAL A 168 0.73 -12.32 -8.01
N GLU A 169 -0.36 -13.01 -8.31
CA GLU A 169 -0.38 -14.44 -8.61
C GLU A 169 0.51 -14.76 -9.82
N ALA A 170 0.39 -14.02 -10.91
CA ALA A 170 1.24 -14.16 -12.09
C ALA A 170 2.73 -13.93 -11.78
N SER A 171 3.06 -13.02 -10.88
CA SER A 171 4.43 -12.73 -10.47
C SER A 171 5.16 -13.90 -9.78
N ARG A 172 4.43 -14.96 -9.41
CA ARG A 172 5.03 -16.19 -8.83
C ARG A 172 5.93 -16.89 -9.83
N ILE A 173 5.66 -16.75 -11.11
CA ILE A 173 6.44 -17.36 -12.20
C ILE A 173 7.57 -16.40 -12.60
N ASP A 174 7.23 -15.13 -12.89
CA ASP A 174 8.13 -14.17 -13.54
C ASP A 174 8.90 -13.28 -12.55
N GLY A 175 8.53 -13.33 -11.27
CA GLY A 175 9.05 -12.41 -10.26
C GLY A 175 8.25 -11.10 -10.18
N VAL A 176 8.47 -10.35 -9.11
CA VAL A 176 7.80 -9.05 -8.88
C VAL A 176 8.48 -7.99 -9.76
N SER A 177 7.73 -7.46 -10.73
CA SER A 177 8.20 -6.37 -11.59
C SER A 177 8.22 -5.03 -10.84
N ASP A 178 8.96 -4.04 -11.37
CA ASP A 178 8.95 -2.68 -10.81
C ASP A 178 7.55 -2.04 -10.92
N GLU A 179 6.80 -2.36 -11.98
CA GLU A 179 5.40 -1.94 -12.16
C GLU A 179 4.52 -2.47 -11.03
N LEU A 180 4.56 -3.78 -10.77
CA LEU A 180 3.77 -4.39 -9.71
C LEU A 180 4.17 -3.85 -8.32
N ARG A 181 5.47 -3.68 -8.08
CA ARG A 181 5.96 -3.09 -6.84
C ARG A 181 5.42 -1.67 -6.64
N ALA A 182 5.42 -0.86 -7.69
CA ALA A 182 4.86 0.48 -7.64
C ALA A 182 3.35 0.47 -7.31
N VAL A 183 2.58 -0.43 -7.92
CA VAL A 183 1.15 -0.60 -7.64
C VAL A 183 0.91 -0.97 -6.17
N LEU A 184 1.63 -1.96 -5.65
CA LEU A 184 1.49 -2.42 -4.26
C LEU A 184 1.93 -1.36 -3.25
N THR A 185 2.96 -0.58 -3.59
CA THR A 185 3.41 0.55 -2.78
C THR A 185 2.34 1.63 -2.72
N VAL A 186 1.75 2.00 -3.86
CA VAL A 186 0.65 2.98 -3.91
C VAL A 186 -0.55 2.51 -3.10
N GLU A 187 -0.94 1.25 -3.22
CA GLU A 187 -2.04 0.66 -2.45
C GLU A 187 -1.80 0.84 -0.94
N PHE A 188 -0.61 0.47 -0.49
CA PHE A 188 -0.22 0.59 0.91
C PHE A 188 -0.21 2.05 1.39
N GLU A 189 0.48 2.93 0.67
CA GLU A 189 0.63 4.35 1.03
C GLU A 189 -0.72 5.05 1.11
N VAL A 190 -1.56 4.89 0.09
CA VAL A 190 -2.85 5.56 0.02
C VAL A 190 -3.78 5.07 1.12
N LEU A 191 -3.77 3.77 1.42
CA LEU A 191 -4.56 3.23 2.52
C LEU A 191 -4.08 3.76 3.86
N LEU A 192 -2.78 3.77 4.10
CA LEU A 192 -2.20 4.30 5.34
C LEU A 192 -2.51 5.80 5.51
N GLU A 193 -2.34 6.60 4.45
CA GLU A 193 -2.69 8.02 4.46
C GLU A 193 -4.15 8.25 4.81
N PHE A 194 -5.05 7.47 4.23
CA PHE A 194 -6.48 7.55 4.51
C PHE A 194 -6.76 7.28 5.98
N LEU A 195 -6.24 6.17 6.51
CA LEU A 195 -6.46 5.76 7.91
C LEU A 195 -5.89 6.75 8.93
N CYS A 196 -4.78 7.42 8.59
CA CYS A 196 -4.19 8.43 9.46
C CYS A 196 -4.99 9.74 9.48
N LYS A 197 -5.70 10.08 8.38
CA LYS A 197 -6.45 11.34 8.25
C LYS A 197 -7.90 11.24 8.69
N THR A 198 -8.46 10.03 8.73
CA THR A 198 -9.86 9.81 9.07
C THR A 198 -9.98 9.21 10.46
N THR A 199 -10.79 9.83 11.31
CA THR A 199 -11.41 9.14 12.46
C THR A 199 -12.77 8.67 11.97
N GLU A 200 -13.02 7.35 11.93
CA GLU A 200 -14.37 6.87 11.69
C GLU A 200 -15.23 7.27 12.91
N ASP A 201 -16.33 8.03 12.65
CA ASP A 201 -17.39 8.33 13.62
C ASP A 201 -18.24 7.09 13.89
#